data_bda2cdafbd7f48f9665ecb4502000f56
#
_entry.id   bda2cdafbd7f48f9665ecb4502000f56
#
_cell.length_a   1.000
_cell.length_b   1.000
_cell.length_c   1.000
_cell.angle_alpha   90.00
_cell.angle_beta   90.00
_cell.angle_gamma   90.00
#
_symmetry.space_group_name_H-M   'P 1'
#
loop_
_entity.id
_entity.type
_entity.pdbx_description
1 polymer ?
#
loop_
_entity_poly.entity_id
_entity_poly.type
_entity_poly.pdbx_seq_one_letter_code
_entity_poly.pdbx_strand_id
1 'polypeptide(L)'
;SILRAVADAVQCSKLRWRLLDQTLAPLTVAEAFWLGTVGGGSFFGKVGSFAPGYELDAVVLDDSHLKTPLELSVGDRLERAVYLTEERDVAAKYVKGQKIF
;
A
#
# COMPACT_ATOMS: atom_id res chain seq x y z
N SER A 1 -4.74 1.30 10.22
CA SER A 1 -4.74 1.03 8.76
C SER A 1 -3.34 0.64 8.28
N ILE A 2 -3.26 -0.39 7.48
CA ILE A 2 -1.97 -0.81 6.89
C ILE A 2 -1.43 0.25 5.90
N LEU A 3 -2.30 0.93 5.19
CA LEU A 3 -1.87 2.02 4.29
C LEU A 3 -1.23 3.16 5.07
N ARG A 4 -1.75 3.48 6.25
CA ARG A 4 -1.13 4.46 7.14
C ARG A 4 0.25 4.00 7.61
N ALA A 5 0.38 2.72 7.96
CA ALA A 5 1.67 2.16 8.36
C ALA A 5 2.69 2.20 7.21
N VAL A 6 2.26 1.94 5.97
CA VAL A 6 3.11 2.07 4.78
C VAL A 6 3.60 3.51 4.61
N ALA A 7 2.71 4.49 4.71
CA ALA A 7 3.07 5.90 4.62
C ALA A 7 4.06 6.30 5.74
N ASP A 8 3.79 5.89 6.96
CA ASP A 8 4.63 6.19 8.11
C ASP A 8 6.03 5.56 7.97
N ALA A 9 6.11 4.34 7.43
CA ALA A 9 7.39 3.69 7.18
C ALA A 9 8.26 4.47 6.20
N VAL A 10 7.67 4.96 5.11
CA VAL A 10 8.37 5.80 4.14
C VAL A 10 8.87 7.09 4.79
N GLN A 11 8.01 7.77 5.54
CA GLN A 11 8.37 9.03 6.19
C GLN A 11 9.45 8.83 7.24
N CYS A 12 9.37 7.79 8.07
CA CYS A 12 10.39 7.46 9.06
C CYS A 12 11.73 7.12 8.40
N SER A 13 11.71 6.40 7.27
CA SER A 13 12.94 6.10 6.54
C SER A 13 13.63 7.35 6.00
N LYS A 14 12.86 8.34 5.56
CA LYS A 14 13.38 9.64 5.11
C LYS A 14 13.99 10.44 6.25
N LEU A 15 13.35 10.44 7.42
CA LEU A 15 13.89 11.09 8.61
C LEU A 15 15.18 10.43 9.06
N ARG A 16 15.23 9.10 9.10
CA ARG A 16 16.43 8.35 9.43
C ARG A 16 17.56 8.69 8.47
N TRP A 17 17.30 8.71 7.17
CA TRP A 17 18.28 9.07 6.16
C TRP A 17 18.83 10.49 6.38
N ARG A 18 17.93 11.43 6.63
CA ARG A 18 18.32 12.85 6.78
C ARG A 18 19.08 13.12 8.07
N LEU A 19 18.70 12.47 9.16
CA LEU A 19 19.18 12.82 10.50
C LEU A 19 20.26 11.89 11.05
N LEU A 20 20.28 10.62 10.64
CA LEU A 20 21.12 9.61 11.27
C LEU A 20 22.12 8.96 10.31
N ASP A 21 21.68 8.48 9.16
CA ASP A 21 22.50 7.68 8.27
C ASP A 21 22.11 7.90 6.80
N GLN A 22 22.99 8.58 6.07
CA GLN A 22 22.79 8.87 4.64
C GLN A 22 23.38 7.80 3.73
N THR A 23 23.94 6.72 4.28
CA THR A 23 24.50 5.61 3.48
C THR A 23 23.42 4.69 2.94
N LEU A 24 22.25 4.65 3.57
CA LEU A 24 21.09 3.86 3.16
C LEU A 24 20.03 4.77 2.57
N ALA A 25 19.60 4.45 1.34
CA ALA A 25 18.51 5.20 0.71
C ALA A 25 17.19 5.03 1.47
N PRO A 26 16.31 6.06 1.48
CA PRO A 26 14.96 5.91 2.03
C PRO A 26 14.16 4.86 1.27
N LEU A 27 13.14 4.29 1.93
CA LEU A 27 12.18 3.40 1.29
C LEU A 27 11.38 4.16 0.23
N THR A 28 11.14 3.52 -0.90
CA THR A 28 10.13 3.97 -1.85
C THR A 28 8.74 3.52 -1.39
N VAL A 29 7.70 4.15 -1.92
CA VAL A 29 6.31 3.71 -1.64
C VAL A 29 6.10 2.28 -2.12
N ALA A 30 6.65 1.91 -3.28
CA ALA A 30 6.54 0.54 -3.81
C ALA A 30 7.19 -0.50 -2.88
N GLU A 31 8.38 -0.22 -2.36
CA GLU A 31 9.07 -1.10 -1.41
C GLU A 31 8.28 -1.24 -0.10
N ALA A 32 7.81 -0.13 0.46
CA ALA A 32 7.02 -0.15 1.69
C ALA A 32 5.67 -0.87 1.49
N PHE A 33 5.05 -0.69 0.34
CA PHE A 33 3.82 -1.39 -0.02
C PHE A 33 4.05 -2.91 -0.15
N TRP A 34 5.16 -3.31 -0.75
CA TRP A 34 5.53 -4.72 -0.81
C TRP A 34 5.71 -5.31 0.59
N LEU A 35 6.35 -4.61 1.50
CA LEU A 35 6.49 -5.03 2.89
C LEU A 35 5.13 -5.20 3.58
N GLY A 36 4.18 -4.33 3.27
CA GLY A 36 2.84 -4.39 3.83
C GLY A 36 1.93 -5.46 3.20
N THR A 37 2.33 -6.07 2.10
CA THR A 37 1.55 -7.07 1.38
C THR A 37 2.27 -8.41 1.35
N VAL A 38 3.11 -8.66 0.35
CA VAL A 38 3.78 -9.95 0.15
C VAL A 38 4.80 -10.23 1.27
N GLY A 39 5.64 -9.25 1.59
CA GLY A 39 6.69 -9.42 2.59
C GLY A 39 6.14 -9.75 3.97
N GLY A 40 5.23 -8.92 4.47
CA GLY A 40 4.57 -9.17 5.77
C GLY A 40 3.63 -10.36 5.74
N GLY A 41 2.94 -10.57 4.61
CA GLY A 41 2.02 -11.68 4.43
C GLY A 41 2.68 -13.04 4.38
N SER A 42 3.96 -13.12 4.02
CA SER A 42 4.69 -14.39 3.92
C SER A 42 4.69 -15.22 5.22
N PHE A 43 4.54 -14.56 6.35
CA PHE A 43 4.38 -15.22 7.64
C PHE A 43 3.12 -16.09 7.71
N PHE A 44 2.06 -15.69 7.01
CA PHE A 44 0.77 -16.36 6.99
C PHE A 44 0.60 -17.34 5.82
N GLY A 45 1.60 -17.45 4.94
CA GLY A 45 1.55 -18.29 3.76
C GLY A 45 1.49 -17.50 2.46
N LYS A 46 0.72 -17.98 1.48
CA LYS A 46 0.60 -17.35 0.17
C LYS A 46 -0.53 -16.31 0.14
N VAL A 47 -0.26 -15.17 0.72
CA VAL A 47 -1.17 -14.01 0.77
C VAL A 47 -0.44 -12.74 0.33
N GLY A 48 -1.18 -11.71 0.01
CA GLY A 48 -0.62 -10.39 -0.35
C GLY A 48 -0.21 -10.23 -1.80
N SER A 49 -0.55 -11.17 -2.67
CA SER A 49 -0.30 -11.12 -4.11
C SER A 49 -1.51 -11.65 -4.88
N PHE A 50 -1.63 -11.24 -6.13
CA PHE A 50 -2.61 -11.79 -7.08
C PHE A 50 -2.02 -12.87 -7.99
N ALA A 51 -0.81 -13.32 -7.69
CA ALA A 51 -0.18 -14.40 -8.45
C ALA A 51 -0.94 -15.73 -8.28
N PRO A 52 -0.91 -16.64 -9.29
CA PRO A 52 -1.52 -17.96 -9.17
C PRO A 52 -1.03 -18.71 -7.92
N GLY A 53 -1.93 -19.36 -7.20
CA GLY A 53 -1.64 -20.09 -5.98
C GLY A 53 -1.73 -19.28 -4.70
N TYR A 54 -1.91 -17.95 -4.79
CA TYR A 54 -2.14 -17.10 -3.63
C TYR A 54 -3.62 -17.00 -3.29
N GLU A 55 -3.95 -16.86 -2.00
CA GLU A 55 -5.30 -16.58 -1.56
C GLU A 55 -5.72 -15.18 -2.04
N LEU A 56 -6.96 -15.05 -2.47
CA LEU A 56 -7.48 -13.75 -2.88
C LEU A 56 -7.94 -12.97 -1.64
N ASP A 57 -7.04 -12.15 -1.13
CA ASP A 57 -7.32 -11.11 -0.16
C ASP A 57 -7.13 -9.78 -0.86
N ALA A 58 -8.19 -9.02 -1.02
CA ALA A 58 -8.14 -7.80 -1.82
C ALA A 58 -9.02 -6.70 -1.25
N VAL A 59 -8.60 -5.48 -1.49
CA VAL A 59 -9.37 -4.27 -1.18
C VAL A 59 -9.53 -3.48 -2.47
N VAL A 60 -10.74 -3.07 -2.75
CA VAL A 60 -11.03 -2.16 -3.85
C VAL A 60 -11.15 -0.75 -3.27
N LEU A 61 -10.31 0.15 -3.74
CA LEU A 61 -10.31 1.55 -3.34
C LEU A 61 -10.94 2.40 -4.44
N ASP A 62 -11.80 3.31 -4.04
CA ASP A 62 -12.36 4.33 -4.92
C ASP A 62 -11.62 5.65 -4.70
N ASP A 63 -10.82 6.05 -5.66
CA ASP A 63 -10.04 7.29 -5.60
C ASP A 63 -10.71 8.48 -6.30
N SER A 64 -11.98 8.37 -6.64
CA SER A 64 -12.70 9.38 -7.41
C SER A 64 -12.75 10.76 -6.74
N HIS A 65 -12.70 10.81 -5.41
CA HIS A 65 -12.68 12.08 -4.67
C HIS A 65 -11.28 12.70 -4.56
N LEU A 66 -10.23 11.96 -4.89
CA LEU A 66 -8.85 12.46 -4.89
C LEU A 66 -8.60 13.23 -6.19
N LYS A 67 -9.18 14.40 -6.28
CA LYS A 67 -9.16 15.21 -7.51
C LYS A 67 -7.76 15.66 -7.87
N THR A 68 -7.46 15.60 -9.17
CA THR A 68 -6.24 16.14 -9.76
C THR A 68 -6.53 16.55 -11.19
N PRO A 69 -5.94 17.66 -11.68
CA PRO A 69 -6.06 18.04 -13.09
C PRO A 69 -5.18 17.22 -14.01
N LEU A 70 -4.30 16.35 -13.44
CA LEU A 70 -3.33 15.57 -14.20
C LEU A 70 -3.82 14.14 -14.39
N GLU A 71 -3.50 13.54 -15.53
CA GLU A 71 -3.58 12.11 -15.69
C GLU A 71 -2.43 11.46 -14.92
N LEU A 72 -2.77 10.46 -14.09
CA LEU A 72 -1.81 9.78 -13.25
C LEU A 72 -1.56 8.37 -13.75
N SER A 73 -0.30 7.93 -13.69
CA SER A 73 0.05 6.52 -13.86
C SER A 73 -0.55 5.67 -12.71
N VAL A 74 -0.58 4.35 -12.90
CA VAL A 74 -1.02 3.45 -11.82
C VAL A 74 -0.15 3.59 -10.57
N GLY A 75 1.18 3.76 -10.76
CA GLY A 75 2.09 4.00 -9.66
C GLY A 75 1.78 5.28 -8.89
N ASP A 76 1.50 6.36 -9.60
CA ASP A 76 1.13 7.65 -8.97
C ASP A 76 -0.22 7.55 -8.24
N ARG A 77 -1.17 6.81 -8.79
CA ARG A 77 -2.46 6.57 -8.13
C ARG A 77 -2.29 5.76 -6.85
N LEU A 78 -1.44 4.72 -6.88
CA LEU A 78 -1.11 3.95 -5.67
C LEU A 78 -0.49 4.85 -4.61
N GLU A 79 0.46 5.67 -4.99
CA GLU A 79 1.15 6.59 -4.07
C GLU A 79 0.15 7.56 -3.41
N ARG A 80 -0.74 8.15 -4.20
CA ARG A 80 -1.81 9.01 -3.68
C ARG A 80 -2.76 8.23 -2.77
N ALA A 81 -3.11 7.00 -3.12
CA ALA A 81 -3.96 6.15 -2.30
C ALA A 81 -3.33 5.86 -0.94
N VAL A 82 -2.03 5.56 -0.91
CA VAL A 82 -1.31 5.29 0.35
C VAL A 82 -1.37 6.49 1.29
N TYR A 83 -1.21 7.71 0.78
CA TYR A 83 -1.16 8.90 1.61
C TYR A 83 -2.52 9.52 1.92
N LEU A 84 -3.51 9.37 1.04
CA LEU A 84 -4.71 10.21 1.05
C LEU A 84 -6.02 9.45 1.26
N THR A 85 -6.06 8.11 1.09
CA THR A 85 -7.31 7.37 1.27
C THR A 85 -7.69 7.22 2.74
N GLU A 86 -8.99 7.19 2.95
CA GLU A 86 -9.64 6.98 4.24
C GLU A 86 -10.51 5.72 4.18
N GLU A 87 -11.05 5.28 5.30
CA GLU A 87 -11.93 4.11 5.36
C GLU A 87 -13.12 4.21 4.41
N ARG A 88 -13.67 5.41 4.25
CA ARG A 88 -14.80 5.66 3.33
C ARG A 88 -14.46 5.38 1.87
N ASP A 89 -13.19 5.31 1.52
CA ASP A 89 -12.73 5.06 0.14
C ASP A 89 -12.65 3.58 -0.19
N VAL A 90 -12.85 2.71 0.78
CA VAL A 90 -12.90 1.27 0.58
C VAL A 90 -14.26 0.90 -0.01
N ALA A 91 -14.26 0.60 -1.31
CA ALA A 91 -15.49 0.25 -2.03
C ALA A 91 -15.88 -1.21 -1.83
N ALA A 92 -14.92 -2.11 -1.69
CA ALA A 92 -15.17 -3.53 -1.46
C ALA A 92 -13.95 -4.19 -0.80
N LYS A 93 -14.20 -5.27 -0.08
CA LYS A 93 -13.16 -6.07 0.55
C LYS A 93 -13.44 -7.56 0.36
N TYR A 94 -12.40 -8.29 -0.02
CA TYR A 94 -12.45 -9.72 -0.24
C TYR A 94 -11.46 -10.42 0.69
N VAL A 95 -11.91 -11.51 1.31
CA VAL A 95 -11.07 -12.39 2.12
C VAL A 95 -11.28 -13.81 1.64
N LYS A 96 -10.19 -14.50 1.28
CA LYS A 96 -10.21 -15.87 0.70
C LYS A 96 -11.19 -15.97 -0.46
N GLY A 97 -11.21 -14.96 -1.32
CA GLY A 97 -12.08 -14.90 -2.49
C GLY A 97 -13.53 -14.53 -2.22
N GLN A 98 -13.92 -14.32 -0.97
CA GLN A 98 -15.29 -13.94 -0.60
C GLN A 98 -15.39 -12.45 -0.33
N LYS A 99 -16.35 -11.79 -0.98
CA LYS A 99 -16.66 -10.40 -0.71
C LYS A 99 -17.30 -10.27 0.67
N ILE A 100 -16.69 -9.50 1.55
CA ILE A 100 -17.20 -9.29 2.92
C ILE A 100 -17.88 -7.94 3.12
N PHE A 101 -17.68 -7.01 2.19
CA PHE A 101 -18.53 -5.83 2.06
C PHE A 101 -18.26 -5.06 0.76
#